data_804a328e5ffead0fc46b3815cc9b794c
#
_entry.id   804a328e5ffead0fc46b3815cc9b794c
#
_cell.length_a   1.000
_cell.length_b   1.000
_cell.length_c   1.000
_cell.angle_alpha   90.00
_cell.angle_beta   90.00
_cell.angle_gamma   90.00
#
_symmetry.space_group_name_H-M   'P 1'
#
loop_
_entity.id
_entity.type
_entity.pdbx_description
1 polymer ?
#
loop_
_entity_poly.entity_id
_entity_poly.type
_entity_poly.pdbx_seq_one_letter_code
_entity_poly.pdbx_strand_id
1 'polypeptide(L)'
;MNKSETVNADFRLEWKPDSMTNIIFRPSMSYSSGDNFSNSLSLTSDADNLAQYMLSDHLFQDDLDDVNLVNYNMRKTSNLSKGFSTDGNLQINRKLNSKGRNITLRLTYGYNDDDSDQYAESKVRYFKKDSTSLTNQYIENVGSGYNYRIQTTYSEPVFTN
;
A
#
# COMPACT_ATOMS: atom_id res chain seq x y z
N MET A 1 2.87 4.53 -18.09
CA MET A 1 3.62 3.27 -17.87
C MET A 1 3.65 3.10 -16.36
N ASN A 2 3.15 2.01 -15.84
CA ASN A 2 3.15 1.78 -14.39
C ASN A 2 4.35 0.92 -14.05
N LYS A 3 5.08 1.30 -13.01
CA LYS A 3 6.25 0.59 -12.51
C LYS A 3 6.05 0.32 -11.02
N SER A 4 6.32 -0.91 -10.59
CA SER A 4 6.31 -1.29 -9.19
C SER A 4 7.48 -2.21 -8.91
N GLU A 5 8.20 -1.93 -7.84
CA GLU A 5 9.31 -2.74 -7.36
C GLU A 5 9.07 -3.08 -5.88
N THR A 6 9.32 -4.32 -5.51
CA THR A 6 9.22 -4.76 -4.12
C THR A 6 10.39 -5.68 -3.81
N VAL A 7 11.06 -5.41 -2.70
CA VAL A 7 12.16 -6.24 -2.18
C VAL A 7 11.79 -6.69 -0.78
N ASN A 8 11.83 -8.00 -0.57
CA ASN A 8 11.54 -8.62 0.72
C ASN A 8 12.76 -9.40 1.20
N ALA A 9 13.01 -9.36 2.50
CA ALA A 9 14.06 -10.14 3.15
C ALA A 9 13.53 -10.71 4.47
N ASP A 10 13.63 -12.04 4.60
CA ASP A 10 13.22 -12.79 5.78
C ASP A 10 14.40 -13.56 6.34
N PHE A 11 14.58 -13.50 7.64
CA PHE A 11 15.64 -14.22 8.34
C PHE A 11 15.08 -15.06 9.47
N ARG A 12 15.76 -16.14 9.78
CA ARG A 12 15.50 -16.96 10.96
C ARG A 12 16.80 -17.30 11.63
N LEU A 13 16.90 -16.87 12.86
CA LEU A 13 18.00 -17.25 13.76
C LEU A 13 17.44 -18.13 14.87
N GLU A 14 18.09 -19.24 15.11
CA GLU A 14 17.78 -20.12 16.22
C GLU A 14 19.06 -20.38 17.04
N TRP A 15 18.96 -20.13 18.33
CA TRP A 15 20.05 -20.29 19.24
C TRP A 15 19.61 -21.10 20.47
N LYS A 16 20.39 -22.13 20.81
CA LYS A 16 20.19 -23.02 21.97
C LYS A 16 21.40 -22.90 22.87
N PRO A 17 21.45 -21.91 23.79
CA PRO A 17 22.57 -21.73 24.70
C PRO A 17 22.76 -22.92 25.63
N ASP A 18 21.71 -23.63 25.97
CA ASP A 18 21.71 -24.85 26.77
C ASP A 18 20.56 -25.80 26.32
N SER A 19 20.48 -26.99 26.94
CA SER A 19 19.45 -28.00 26.62
C SER A 19 18.02 -27.60 27.06
N MET A 20 17.90 -26.56 27.86
CA MET A 20 16.63 -26.09 28.41
C MET A 20 16.12 -24.79 27.76
N THR A 21 16.98 -24.07 27.05
CA THR A 21 16.66 -22.76 26.46
C THR A 21 16.72 -22.83 24.96
N ASN A 22 15.66 -22.33 24.31
CA ASN A 22 15.60 -22.13 22.88
C ASN A 22 15.15 -20.69 22.57
N ILE A 23 15.95 -19.94 21.82
CA ILE A 23 15.75 -18.60 21.41
C ILE A 23 15.57 -18.60 19.89
N ILE A 24 14.46 -18.08 19.42
CA ILE A 24 14.15 -17.98 17.99
C ILE A 24 13.86 -16.51 17.68
N PHE A 25 14.59 -15.95 16.72
CA PHE A 25 14.37 -14.61 16.21
C PHE A 25 14.08 -14.67 14.71
N ARG A 26 12.99 -14.04 14.32
CA ARG A 26 12.52 -14.00 12.93
C ARG A 26 12.21 -12.56 12.53
N PRO A 27 13.21 -11.81 12.06
CA PRO A 27 12.99 -10.51 11.46
C PRO A 27 12.58 -10.64 10.00
N SER A 28 11.72 -9.73 9.53
CA SER A 28 11.37 -9.53 8.14
C SER A 28 11.47 -8.05 7.78
N MET A 29 11.82 -7.77 6.55
CA MET A 29 11.89 -6.41 6.00
C MET A 29 11.28 -6.40 4.61
N SER A 30 10.55 -5.34 4.29
CA SER A 30 9.99 -5.10 2.98
C SER A 30 10.24 -3.65 2.57
N TYR A 31 10.69 -3.47 1.36
CA TYR A 31 10.75 -2.17 0.71
C TYR A 31 9.94 -2.22 -0.57
N SER A 32 9.08 -1.24 -0.78
CA SER A 32 8.27 -1.10 -1.99
C SER A 32 8.42 0.30 -2.58
N SER A 33 8.41 0.37 -3.90
CA SER A 33 8.39 1.63 -4.65
C SER A 33 7.44 1.49 -5.82
N GLY A 34 6.61 2.49 -6.05
CA GLY A 34 5.63 2.51 -7.12
C GLY A 34 5.62 3.85 -7.86
N ASP A 35 5.53 3.78 -9.19
CA ASP A 35 5.28 4.91 -10.06
C ASP A 35 4.10 4.54 -10.97
N ASN A 36 2.96 5.17 -10.72
CA ASN A 36 1.71 4.89 -11.41
C ASN A 36 1.21 6.15 -12.10
N PHE A 37 1.04 6.05 -13.41
CA PHE A 37 0.42 7.08 -14.21
C PHE A 37 -0.91 6.59 -14.76
N SER A 38 -1.96 7.37 -14.58
CA SER A 38 -3.27 7.13 -15.15
C SER A 38 -3.77 8.37 -15.91
N ASN A 39 -4.41 8.11 -17.03
CA ASN A 39 -5.09 9.12 -17.82
C ASN A 39 -6.51 8.63 -18.11
N SER A 40 -7.50 9.42 -17.77
CA SER A 40 -8.90 9.10 -17.99
C SER A 40 -9.58 10.23 -18.70
N LEU A 41 -10.44 9.87 -19.66
CA LEU A 41 -11.31 10.77 -20.40
C LEU A 41 -12.75 10.33 -20.20
N SER A 42 -13.62 11.26 -19.84
CA SER A 42 -15.05 11.06 -19.72
C SER A 42 -15.78 12.11 -20.55
N LEU A 43 -16.69 11.67 -21.37
CA LEU A 43 -17.53 12.50 -22.23
C LEU A 43 -18.99 12.37 -21.81
N THR A 44 -19.71 13.48 -21.82
CA THR A 44 -21.15 13.52 -21.64
C THR A 44 -21.78 14.15 -22.87
N SER A 45 -22.74 13.48 -23.47
CA SER A 45 -23.48 13.93 -24.66
C SER A 45 -25.00 13.86 -24.41
N ASP A 46 -25.76 14.77 -25.04
CA ASP A 46 -27.23 14.72 -25.08
C ASP A 46 -27.73 13.76 -26.15
N ALA A 47 -26.86 13.23 -27.03
CA ALA A 47 -27.25 12.38 -28.15
C ALA A 47 -26.95 10.90 -27.86
N ASP A 48 -27.79 10.01 -28.41
CA ASP A 48 -27.67 8.55 -28.29
C ASP A 48 -26.43 7.97 -29.02
N ASN A 49 -25.66 8.80 -29.74
CA ASN A 49 -24.55 8.39 -30.60
C ASN A 49 -23.15 8.57 -29.97
N LEU A 50 -23.03 8.43 -28.66
CA LEU A 50 -21.75 8.55 -27.93
C LEU A 50 -20.65 7.63 -28.50
N ALA A 51 -21.02 6.48 -29.07
CA ALA A 51 -20.07 5.51 -29.62
C ALA A 51 -19.27 6.06 -30.82
N GLN A 52 -19.83 6.99 -31.59
CA GLN A 52 -19.16 7.60 -32.74
C GLN A 52 -17.98 8.50 -32.31
N TYR A 53 -18.11 9.17 -31.18
CA TYR A 53 -17.05 10.03 -30.63
C TYR A 53 -15.92 9.25 -29.97
N MET A 54 -16.24 8.09 -29.40
CA MET A 54 -15.24 7.22 -28.74
C MET A 54 -14.27 6.57 -29.72
N LEU A 55 -14.57 6.54 -31.00
CA LEU A 55 -13.78 5.91 -32.07
C LEU A 55 -12.87 6.90 -32.83
N SER A 56 -12.95 8.20 -32.53
CA SER A 56 -12.17 9.21 -33.24
C SER A 56 -10.86 9.52 -32.51
N ASP A 57 -9.73 9.49 -33.21
CA ASP A 57 -8.41 9.94 -32.73
C ASP A 57 -8.39 11.43 -32.33
N HIS A 58 -9.50 12.15 -32.57
CA HIS A 58 -9.67 13.56 -32.27
C HIS A 58 -10.04 13.89 -30.80
N LEU A 59 -10.25 12.88 -29.95
CA LEU A 59 -10.65 13.06 -28.54
C LEU A 59 -9.64 13.85 -27.69
N PHE A 60 -8.43 14.03 -28.17
CA PHE A 60 -7.36 14.75 -27.46
C PHE A 60 -7.06 16.12 -28.07
N GLN A 61 -7.81 16.57 -29.07
CA GLN A 61 -7.67 17.90 -29.68
C GLN A 61 -8.61 18.89 -28.99
N ASP A 62 -8.12 20.12 -28.81
CA ASP A 62 -8.87 21.21 -28.17
C ASP A 62 -10.07 21.71 -29.03
N ASP A 63 -10.26 21.21 -30.25
CA ASP A 63 -11.21 21.64 -31.25
C ASP A 63 -12.50 20.80 -31.35
N LEU A 64 -12.91 20.17 -30.26
CA LEU A 64 -14.19 19.46 -30.19
C LEU A 64 -15.35 20.48 -30.04
N ASP A 65 -15.67 21.19 -31.08
CA ASP A 65 -16.89 22.02 -31.19
C ASP A 65 -18.06 21.19 -31.73
N ASP A 66 -18.62 20.29 -30.91
CA ASP A 66 -19.82 19.58 -31.31
C ASP A 66 -21.05 20.02 -30.49
N VAL A 67 -22.11 20.33 -31.20
CA VAL A 67 -23.40 20.82 -30.64
C VAL A 67 -24.04 19.81 -29.68
N ASN A 68 -23.66 18.54 -29.76
CA ASN A 68 -24.24 17.46 -28.99
C ASN A 68 -23.45 17.11 -27.72
N LEU A 69 -22.26 17.69 -27.52
CA LEU A 69 -21.48 17.46 -26.31
C LEU A 69 -21.89 18.42 -25.19
N VAL A 70 -22.14 17.87 -24.01
CA VAL A 70 -22.42 18.63 -22.80
C VAL A 70 -21.15 19.04 -22.10
N ASN A 71 -20.29 18.07 -21.85
CA ASN A 71 -18.96 18.29 -21.29
C ASN A 71 -17.99 17.16 -21.65
N TYR A 72 -16.70 17.45 -21.57
CA TYR A 72 -15.69 16.42 -21.38
C TYR A 72 -14.88 16.68 -20.10
N ASN A 73 -14.42 15.61 -19.48
CA ASN A 73 -13.52 15.65 -18.35
C ASN A 73 -12.30 14.80 -18.66
N MET A 74 -11.14 15.43 -18.72
CA MET A 74 -9.86 14.75 -18.85
C MET A 74 -9.13 14.85 -17.51
N ARG A 75 -8.73 13.71 -16.96
CA ARG A 75 -7.97 13.65 -15.72
C ARG A 75 -6.68 12.86 -15.92
N LYS A 76 -5.57 13.47 -15.55
CA LYS A 76 -4.25 12.86 -15.49
C LYS A 76 -3.85 12.76 -14.03
N THR A 77 -3.35 11.60 -13.62
CA THR A 77 -2.89 11.39 -12.26
C THR A 77 -1.55 10.67 -12.30
N SER A 78 -0.58 11.22 -11.61
CA SER A 78 0.73 10.60 -11.36
C SER A 78 0.88 10.35 -9.87
N ASN A 79 1.20 9.13 -9.50
CA ASN A 79 1.33 8.67 -8.13
C ASN A 79 2.71 8.07 -7.95
N LEU A 80 3.51 8.67 -7.08
CA LEU A 80 4.79 8.16 -6.63
C LEU A 80 4.61 7.65 -5.21
N SER A 81 5.02 6.43 -4.93
CA SER A 81 4.93 5.85 -3.59
C SER A 81 6.20 5.12 -3.20
N LYS A 82 6.55 5.21 -1.93
CA LYS A 82 7.62 4.46 -1.31
C LYS A 82 7.12 3.95 0.03
N GLY A 83 7.44 2.72 0.34
CA GLY A 83 7.10 2.12 1.62
C GLY A 83 8.25 1.29 2.14
N PHE A 84 8.50 1.39 3.42
CA PHE A 84 9.42 0.54 4.14
C PHE A 84 8.70 -0.06 5.33
N SER A 85 8.81 -1.36 5.51
CA SER A 85 8.31 -2.02 6.72
C SER A 85 9.32 -3.02 7.26
N THR A 86 9.33 -3.16 8.57
CA THR A 86 10.08 -4.21 9.23
C THR A 86 9.27 -4.77 10.38
N ASP A 87 9.21 -6.07 10.45
CA ASP A 87 8.52 -6.81 11.49
C ASP A 87 9.49 -7.84 12.09
N GLY A 88 9.23 -8.20 13.33
CA GLY A 88 10.03 -9.25 13.94
C GLY A 88 9.35 -9.92 15.12
N ASN A 89 9.71 -11.17 15.31
CA ASN A 89 9.26 -11.99 16.41
C ASN A 89 10.45 -12.62 17.11
N LEU A 90 10.64 -12.27 18.36
CA LEU A 90 11.60 -12.93 19.27
C LEU A 90 10.83 -13.84 20.20
N GLN A 91 11.13 -15.13 20.19
CA GLN A 91 10.55 -16.12 21.07
C GLN A 91 11.65 -16.76 21.90
N ILE A 92 11.48 -16.72 23.21
CA ILE A 92 12.37 -17.35 24.18
C ILE A 92 11.58 -18.44 24.92
N ASN A 93 11.93 -19.68 24.71
CA ASN A 93 11.36 -20.83 25.44
C ASN A 93 12.36 -21.34 26.45
N ARG A 94 11.94 -21.46 27.69
CA ARG A 94 12.78 -22.06 28.75
C ARG A 94 12.02 -23.14 29.45
N LYS A 95 12.60 -24.35 29.44
CA LYS A 95 12.18 -25.44 30.30
C LYS A 95 12.67 -25.15 31.74
N LEU A 96 11.76 -25.21 32.70
CA LEU A 96 12.08 -24.97 34.10
C LEU A 96 12.47 -26.24 34.83
N ASN A 97 12.03 -27.38 34.32
CA ASN A 97 12.40 -28.70 34.83
C ASN A 97 12.24 -29.78 33.75
N SER A 98 12.65 -30.99 34.07
CA SER A 98 12.48 -32.18 33.19
C SER A 98 11.06 -32.75 33.16
N LYS A 99 10.15 -32.27 34.03
CA LYS A 99 8.77 -32.75 34.18
C LYS A 99 7.76 -32.00 33.33
N GLY A 100 8.19 -31.09 32.43
CA GLY A 100 7.36 -30.42 31.47
C GLY A 100 6.96 -28.96 31.80
N ARG A 101 7.42 -28.43 32.95
CA ARG A 101 7.25 -27.00 33.24
C ARG A 101 8.04 -26.17 32.26
N ASN A 102 7.39 -25.18 31.63
CA ASN A 102 8.07 -24.27 30.74
C ASN A 102 7.48 -22.85 30.81
N ILE A 103 8.30 -21.89 30.44
CA ILE A 103 7.92 -20.50 30.24
C ILE A 103 8.31 -20.09 28.82
N THR A 104 7.41 -19.42 28.14
CA THR A 104 7.63 -18.83 26.81
C THR A 104 7.42 -17.34 26.91
N LEU A 105 8.41 -16.56 26.50
CA LEU A 105 8.32 -15.15 26.28
C LEU A 105 8.32 -14.90 24.77
N ARG A 106 7.34 -14.16 24.27
CA ARG A 106 7.26 -13.73 22.88
C ARG A 106 7.20 -12.21 22.83
N LEU A 107 8.11 -11.62 22.07
CA LEU A 107 8.16 -10.22 21.73
C LEU A 107 7.92 -10.08 20.25
N THR A 108 6.95 -9.26 19.86
CA THR A 108 6.69 -8.92 18.47
C THR A 108 6.84 -7.41 18.32
N TYR A 109 7.51 -6.98 17.28
CA TYR A 109 7.59 -5.56 16.89
C TYR A 109 7.24 -5.41 15.42
N GLY A 110 6.76 -4.24 15.06
CA GLY A 110 6.56 -3.83 13.69
C GLY A 110 6.80 -2.32 13.57
N TYR A 111 7.37 -1.93 12.45
CA TYR A 111 7.55 -0.55 12.03
C TYR A 111 7.19 -0.43 10.57
N ASN A 112 6.48 0.62 10.21
CA ASN A 112 6.21 0.99 8.83
C ASN A 112 6.48 2.47 8.63
N ASP A 113 6.89 2.81 7.41
CA ASP A 113 7.15 4.16 6.94
C ASP A 113 6.69 4.24 5.48
N ASP A 114 5.70 5.06 5.24
CA ASP A 114 5.04 5.19 3.94
C ASP A 114 5.07 6.65 3.50
N ASP A 115 5.49 6.87 2.27
CA ASP A 115 5.55 8.17 1.62
C ASP A 115 4.89 8.08 0.25
N SER A 116 3.97 8.98 -0.04
CA SER A 116 3.34 9.03 -1.36
C SER A 116 3.00 10.44 -1.79
N ASP A 117 3.38 10.74 -3.03
CA ASP A 117 3.09 11.97 -3.74
C ASP A 117 2.11 11.71 -4.85
N GLN A 118 1.01 12.44 -4.88
CA GLN A 118 0.04 12.40 -5.95
C GLN A 118 -0.09 13.77 -6.62
N TYR A 119 0.12 13.79 -7.92
CA TYR A 119 -0.17 14.92 -8.79
C TYR A 119 -1.41 14.61 -9.61
N ALA A 120 -2.43 15.44 -9.57
CA ALA A 120 -3.64 15.30 -10.35
C ALA A 120 -3.94 16.60 -11.10
N GLU A 121 -4.09 16.48 -12.42
CA GLU A 121 -4.58 17.53 -13.30
C GLU A 121 -5.95 17.10 -13.83
N SER A 122 -6.93 17.96 -13.69
CA SER A 122 -8.28 17.76 -14.23
C SER A 122 -8.69 18.96 -15.07
N LYS A 123 -9.05 18.71 -16.34
CA LYS A 123 -9.59 19.70 -17.27
C LYS A 123 -11.02 19.31 -17.60
N VAL A 124 -11.96 20.17 -17.24
CA VAL A 124 -13.39 20.02 -17.57
C VAL A 124 -13.79 21.14 -18.50
N ARG A 125 -14.26 20.79 -19.71
CA ARG A 125 -14.87 21.75 -20.64
C ARG A 125 -16.37 21.57 -20.69
N TYR A 126 -17.09 22.66 -20.53
CA TYR A 126 -18.54 22.74 -20.61
C TYR A 126 -18.92 23.42 -21.92
N PHE A 127 -19.39 22.66 -22.90
CA PHE A 127 -19.69 23.18 -24.23
C PHE A 127 -20.90 24.17 -24.21
N LYS A 128 -21.96 23.81 -23.48
CA LYS A 128 -23.17 24.68 -23.39
C LYS A 128 -22.94 26.04 -22.70
N LYS A 129 -21.88 26.13 -21.87
CA LYS A 129 -21.51 27.35 -21.12
C LYS A 129 -20.27 28.03 -21.68
N ASP A 130 -19.68 27.46 -22.72
CA ASP A 130 -18.38 27.87 -23.28
C ASP A 130 -17.34 28.20 -22.21
N SER A 131 -17.21 27.30 -21.24
CA SER A 131 -16.30 27.48 -20.12
C SER A 131 -15.42 26.28 -19.92
N THR A 132 -14.18 26.54 -19.48
CA THR A 132 -13.20 25.49 -19.14
C THR A 132 -12.78 25.68 -17.70
N SER A 133 -12.82 24.61 -16.92
CA SER A 133 -12.29 24.54 -15.58
C SER A 133 -11.03 23.70 -15.59
N LEU A 134 -9.95 24.25 -15.07
CA LEU A 134 -8.67 23.55 -14.88
C LEU A 134 -8.40 23.45 -13.38
N THR A 135 -8.13 22.26 -12.90
CA THR A 135 -7.79 21.99 -11.50
C THR A 135 -6.51 21.20 -11.41
N ASN A 136 -5.52 21.74 -10.71
CA ASN A 136 -4.28 21.07 -10.40
C ASN A 136 -4.22 20.82 -8.90
N GLN A 137 -3.94 19.59 -8.51
CA GLN A 137 -3.86 19.17 -7.11
C GLN A 137 -2.54 18.44 -6.88
N TYR A 138 -1.93 18.76 -5.77
CA TYR A 138 -0.83 18.00 -5.20
C TYR A 138 -1.23 17.51 -3.82
N ILE A 139 -1.06 16.23 -3.58
CA ILE A 139 -1.37 15.58 -2.31
C ILE A 139 -0.12 14.82 -1.89
N GLU A 140 0.39 15.18 -0.74
CA GLU A 140 1.48 14.48 -0.06
C GLU A 140 0.93 13.73 1.14
N ASN A 141 1.23 12.44 1.22
CA ASN A 141 0.88 11.63 2.37
C ASN A 141 2.15 10.99 2.91
N VAL A 142 2.48 11.33 4.13
CA VAL A 142 3.60 10.77 4.87
C VAL A 142 3.04 10.14 6.15
N GLY A 143 3.38 8.89 6.38
CA GLY A 143 2.91 8.16 7.55
C GLY A 143 3.95 7.21 8.07
N SER A 144 4.16 7.21 9.38
CA SER A 144 4.98 6.22 10.03
C SER A 144 4.28 5.67 11.27
N GLY A 145 4.53 4.42 11.55
CA GLY A 145 3.93 3.76 12.70
C GLY A 145 4.81 2.66 13.26
N TYR A 146 4.64 2.40 14.54
CA TYR A 146 5.27 1.25 15.18
C TYR A 146 4.27 0.55 16.10
N ASN A 147 4.44 -0.74 16.20
CA ASN A 147 3.70 -1.57 17.14
C ASN A 147 4.63 -2.54 17.85
N TYR A 148 4.25 -2.92 19.05
CA TYR A 148 4.93 -3.95 19.78
C TYR A 148 3.94 -4.73 20.66
N ARG A 149 4.23 -6.00 20.86
CA ARG A 149 3.46 -6.88 21.73
C ARG A 149 4.39 -7.77 22.55
N ILE A 150 4.09 -7.88 23.83
CA ILE A 150 4.76 -8.78 24.75
C ILE A 150 3.73 -9.81 25.22
N GLN A 151 4.09 -11.08 25.13
CA GLN A 151 3.25 -12.18 25.59
C GLN A 151 4.10 -13.16 26.38
N THR A 152 3.63 -13.52 27.56
CA THR A 152 4.24 -14.54 28.39
C THR A 152 3.26 -15.69 28.59
N THR A 153 3.72 -16.90 28.40
CA THR A 153 2.96 -18.13 28.61
C THR A 153 3.71 -19.01 29.57
N TYR A 154 3.04 -19.45 30.61
CA TYR A 154 3.55 -20.45 31.54
C TYR A 154 2.75 -21.74 31.37
N SER A 155 3.45 -22.87 31.31
CA SER A 155 2.82 -24.19 31.22
C SER A 155 3.24 -25.05 32.38
N GLU A 156 2.26 -25.61 33.07
CA GLU A 156 2.39 -26.56 34.18
C GLU A 156 1.73 -27.88 33.80
N PRO A 157 2.43 -29.02 33.85
CA PRO A 157 1.77 -30.31 33.69
C PRO A 157 0.90 -30.58 34.91
N VAL A 158 -0.41 -30.83 34.69
CA VAL A 158 -1.38 -31.07 35.77
C VAL A 158 -1.33 -32.52 36.28
N PHE A 159 -0.88 -33.46 35.42
CA PHE A 159 -0.71 -34.87 35.79
C PHE A 159 0.71 -35.32 35.51
N THR A 160 1.42 -35.70 36.55
CA THR A 160 2.69 -36.41 36.44
C THR A 160 2.41 -37.87 36.80
N ASN A 161 2.38 -38.76 35.80
CA ASN A 161 2.49 -40.19 36.02
C ASN A 161 3.95 -40.53 36.39
#